data_71877616ff08f270c0870e318bcc8f14
#
_entry.id   71877616ff08f270c0870e318bcc8f14
#
_cell.length_a   1.000
_cell.length_b   1.000
_cell.length_c   1.000
_cell.angle_alpha   90.00
_cell.angle_beta   90.00
_cell.angle_gamma   90.00
#
_symmetry.space_group_name_H-M   'P 1'
#
loop_
_entity.id
_entity.type
_entity.pdbx_description
1 polymer ?
#
loop_
_entity_poly.entity_id
_entity_poly.type
_entity_poly.pdbx_seq_one_letter_code
_entity_poly.pdbx_strand_id
1 'polypeptide(L)'
;SVNKIIAISEKTEESIKEIYPEYKKKIELVYNGYDFNDINAKSLENAEIKFEEDSLIYIGRIEESKGIKRLLEIFKNVVEKIPHKKLYLLGKGDLEEYVNKFILDNQLENNVFMLGYVKNPYPYIKKSSYVILLSEAEGFPTVLVESLALGKGFISTPVGGTNELYNSQKCGFVSDNNEEITNYIVEELSKNKENRIIKSEVCREHVDKFSLDKQVASIKKIIKEL
;
A
#
# COMPACT_ATOMS: atom_id res chain seq x y z
N SER A 1 -6.57 7.28 -35.34
CA SER A 1 -5.34 7.91 -34.79
C SER A 1 -5.56 8.22 -33.32
N VAL A 2 -4.57 7.94 -32.48
CA VAL A 2 -4.61 8.31 -31.05
C VAL A 2 -3.95 9.68 -30.94
N ASN A 3 -4.60 10.65 -30.27
CA ASN A 3 -4.05 11.98 -30.08
C ASN A 3 -3.11 12.02 -28.88
N LYS A 4 -3.54 11.51 -27.73
CA LYS A 4 -2.75 11.42 -26.50
C LYS A 4 -2.97 10.06 -25.83
N ILE A 5 -1.97 9.58 -25.11
CA ILE A 5 -1.99 8.37 -24.26
C ILE A 5 -1.64 8.81 -22.85
N ILE A 6 -2.46 8.44 -21.88
CA ILE A 6 -2.23 8.78 -20.49
C ILE A 6 -1.62 7.57 -19.78
N ALA A 7 -0.43 7.76 -19.20
CA ALA A 7 0.20 6.82 -18.28
C ALA A 7 -0.08 7.24 -16.83
N ILE A 8 -0.38 6.28 -15.96
CA ILE A 8 -0.78 6.54 -14.57
C ILE A 8 0.39 6.43 -13.58
N SER A 9 1.58 6.05 -14.04
CA SER A 9 2.82 5.99 -13.26
C SER A 9 4.02 6.21 -14.20
N GLU A 10 5.15 6.65 -13.66
CA GLU A 10 6.42 6.78 -14.41
C GLU A 10 6.81 5.44 -15.05
N LYS A 11 6.70 4.34 -14.29
CA LYS A 11 6.98 3.01 -14.82
C LYS A 11 6.06 2.59 -15.96
N THR A 12 4.77 2.93 -15.88
CA THR A 12 3.83 2.68 -16.99
C THR A 12 4.19 3.55 -18.20
N GLU A 13 4.58 4.79 -17.99
CA GLU A 13 5.02 5.69 -19.03
C GLU A 13 6.26 5.15 -19.75
N GLU A 14 7.27 4.71 -19.00
CA GLU A 14 8.50 4.07 -19.55
C GLU A 14 8.15 2.82 -20.35
N SER A 15 7.35 1.90 -19.80
CA SER A 15 6.95 0.67 -20.49
C SER A 15 6.21 0.94 -21.79
N ILE A 16 5.30 1.92 -21.83
CA ILE A 16 4.60 2.29 -23.05
C ILE A 16 5.58 2.89 -24.09
N LYS A 17 6.54 3.71 -23.66
CA LYS A 17 7.57 4.29 -24.53
C LYS A 17 8.49 3.24 -25.13
N GLU A 18 8.77 2.15 -24.40
CA GLU A 18 9.59 1.04 -24.88
C GLU A 18 8.83 0.16 -25.87
N ILE A 19 7.57 -0.19 -25.57
CA ILE A 19 6.76 -1.09 -26.41
C ILE A 19 6.26 -0.39 -27.67
N TYR A 20 5.94 0.91 -27.57
CA TYR A 20 5.36 1.72 -28.64
C TYR A 20 6.13 3.02 -28.87
N PRO A 21 7.38 2.96 -29.34
CA PRO A 21 8.25 4.13 -29.49
C PRO A 21 7.70 5.20 -30.43
N GLU A 22 6.83 4.81 -31.40
CA GLU A 22 6.16 5.73 -32.31
C GLU A 22 5.18 6.69 -31.62
N TYR A 23 4.67 6.33 -30.43
CA TYR A 23 3.78 7.18 -29.63
C TYR A 23 4.49 8.01 -28.56
N LYS A 24 5.80 7.92 -28.42
CA LYS A 24 6.60 8.58 -27.35
C LYS A 24 6.23 10.05 -27.14
N LYS A 25 5.95 10.81 -28.22
CA LYS A 25 5.55 12.23 -28.14
C LYS A 25 4.09 12.46 -27.74
N LYS A 26 3.29 11.39 -27.68
CA LYS A 26 1.87 11.47 -27.34
C LYS A 26 1.56 10.98 -25.94
N ILE A 27 2.56 10.46 -25.23
CA ILE A 27 2.40 9.92 -23.88
C ILE A 27 2.53 11.07 -22.89
N GLU A 28 1.56 11.18 -21.99
CA GLU A 28 1.51 12.13 -20.90
C GLU A 28 1.36 11.38 -19.58
N LEU A 29 2.17 11.73 -18.60
CA LEU A 29 2.04 11.21 -17.24
C LEU A 29 0.95 11.97 -16.50
N VAL A 30 -0.11 11.28 -16.11
CA VAL A 30 -1.17 11.83 -15.26
C VAL A 30 -1.52 10.80 -14.19
N TYR A 31 -1.13 11.06 -12.97
CA TYR A 31 -1.44 10.19 -11.84
C TYR A 31 -2.94 10.12 -11.59
N ASN A 32 -3.41 8.98 -11.08
CA ASN A 32 -4.76 8.89 -10.53
C ASN A 32 -4.93 9.86 -9.37
N GLY A 33 -6.05 10.60 -9.39
CA GLY A 33 -6.39 11.56 -8.34
C GLY A 33 -7.24 10.93 -7.24
N TYR A 34 -6.94 11.31 -6.01
CA TYR A 34 -7.65 10.83 -4.82
C TYR A 34 -8.26 12.00 -4.07
N ASP A 35 -9.50 11.83 -3.60
CA ASP A 35 -10.16 12.79 -2.71
C ASP A 35 -9.69 12.55 -1.26
N PHE A 36 -8.64 13.26 -0.87
CA PHE A 36 -8.07 13.13 0.47
C PHE A 36 -9.01 13.64 1.57
N ASN A 37 -9.94 14.54 1.25
CA ASN A 37 -10.93 15.01 2.22
C ASN A 37 -11.94 13.89 2.52
N ASP A 38 -12.43 13.19 1.50
CA ASP A 38 -13.33 12.06 1.64
C ASP A 38 -12.64 10.90 2.40
N ILE A 39 -11.39 10.57 2.04
CA ILE A 39 -10.58 9.55 2.75
C ILE A 39 -10.44 9.91 4.23
N ASN A 40 -10.09 11.15 4.54
CA ASN A 40 -9.96 11.61 5.93
C ASN A 40 -11.30 11.56 6.68
N ALA A 41 -12.38 12.03 6.07
CA ALA A 41 -13.72 12.00 6.68
C ALA A 41 -14.14 10.54 7.02
N LYS A 42 -14.03 9.63 6.06
CA LYS A 42 -14.33 8.21 6.24
C LYS A 42 -13.44 7.51 7.25
N SER A 43 -12.21 7.99 7.45
CA SER A 43 -11.30 7.44 8.46
C SER A 43 -11.70 7.71 9.91
N LEU A 44 -12.65 8.64 10.10
CA LEU A 44 -13.20 8.98 11.43
C LEU A 44 -14.41 8.11 11.81
N GLU A 45 -14.94 7.33 10.87
CA GLU A 45 -16.02 6.38 11.14
C GLU A 45 -15.53 5.26 12.07
N ASN A 46 -16.45 4.58 12.72
CA ASN A 46 -16.11 3.45 13.56
C ASN A 46 -15.71 2.24 12.69
N ALA A 47 -14.65 1.56 13.10
CA ALA A 47 -14.32 0.26 12.53
C ALA A 47 -15.41 -0.76 12.87
N GLU A 48 -15.93 -1.48 11.87
CA GLU A 48 -17.00 -2.46 12.03
C GLU A 48 -16.56 -3.66 12.87
N ILE A 49 -15.29 -4.01 12.81
CA ILE A 49 -14.69 -5.16 13.49
C ILE A 49 -13.62 -4.68 14.47
N LYS A 50 -13.57 -5.29 15.65
CA LYS A 50 -12.56 -4.98 16.67
C LYS A 50 -11.16 -5.21 16.11
N PHE A 51 -10.31 -4.23 16.28
CA PHE A 51 -8.96 -4.17 15.73
C PHE A 51 -8.01 -3.60 16.78
N GLU A 52 -6.85 -4.22 16.96
CA GLU A 52 -5.84 -3.71 17.87
C GLU A 52 -4.92 -2.71 17.16
N GLU A 53 -4.74 -1.56 17.77
CA GLU A 53 -3.77 -0.58 17.30
C GLU A 53 -2.35 -1.15 17.39
N ASP A 54 -1.42 -0.52 16.67
CA ASP A 54 -0.02 -0.93 16.64
C ASP A 54 0.24 -2.29 15.97
N SER A 55 -0.53 -2.56 14.94
CA SER A 55 -0.49 -3.75 14.10
C SER A 55 -0.08 -3.44 12.66
N LEU A 56 0.27 -4.47 11.91
CA LEU A 56 0.33 -4.41 10.46
C LEU A 56 -1.05 -4.65 9.86
N ILE A 57 -1.32 -4.03 8.72
CA ILE A 57 -2.54 -4.25 7.95
C ILE A 57 -2.23 -4.49 6.48
N TYR A 58 -2.85 -5.52 5.92
CA TYR A 58 -2.93 -5.78 4.50
C TYR A 58 -4.36 -5.50 4.02
N ILE A 59 -4.50 -4.84 2.88
CA ILE A 59 -5.80 -4.56 2.26
C ILE A 59 -5.70 -4.87 0.77
N GLY A 60 -6.48 -5.84 0.31
CA GLY A 60 -6.47 -6.27 -1.08
C GLY A 60 -7.08 -7.65 -1.26
N ARG A 61 -7.06 -8.14 -2.50
CA ARG A 61 -7.50 -9.51 -2.79
C ARG A 61 -6.55 -10.54 -2.17
N ILE A 62 -7.09 -11.59 -1.59
CA ILE A 62 -6.31 -12.68 -0.98
C ILE A 62 -5.95 -13.68 -2.08
N GLU A 63 -4.98 -13.34 -2.90
CA GLU A 63 -4.54 -14.11 -4.08
C GLU A 63 -3.01 -14.15 -4.22
N GLU A 64 -2.51 -15.05 -5.05
CA GLU A 64 -1.06 -15.29 -5.26
C GLU A 64 -0.32 -14.02 -5.68
N SER A 65 -0.83 -13.34 -6.70
CA SER A 65 -0.22 -12.13 -7.28
C SER A 65 -0.04 -10.97 -6.28
N LYS A 66 -0.76 -11.02 -5.15
CA LYS A 66 -0.67 -10.05 -4.05
C LYS A 66 0.35 -10.41 -2.97
N GLY A 67 1.11 -11.50 -3.19
CA GLY A 67 2.20 -11.92 -2.32
C GLY A 67 1.75 -12.39 -0.94
N ILE A 68 0.52 -12.93 -0.82
CA ILE A 68 -0.05 -13.37 0.47
C ILE A 68 0.81 -14.44 1.12
N LYS A 69 1.27 -15.43 0.37
CA LYS A 69 2.13 -16.50 0.91
C LYS A 69 3.44 -15.91 1.45
N ARG A 70 4.07 -15.02 0.68
CA ARG A 70 5.27 -14.29 1.09
C ARG A 70 5.05 -13.49 2.37
N LEU A 71 3.92 -12.77 2.45
CA LEU A 71 3.55 -11.98 3.62
C LEU A 71 3.43 -12.85 4.88
N LEU A 72 2.78 -14.01 4.77
CA LEU A 72 2.60 -14.93 5.90
C LEU A 72 3.94 -15.50 6.40
N GLU A 73 4.84 -15.90 5.51
CA GLU A 73 6.18 -16.39 5.88
C GLU A 73 7.02 -15.30 6.55
N ILE A 74 7.00 -14.07 6.03
CA ILE A 74 7.67 -12.92 6.65
C ILE A 74 7.08 -12.66 8.04
N PHE A 75 5.76 -12.64 8.16
CA PHE A 75 5.12 -12.31 9.42
C PHE A 75 5.30 -13.41 10.49
N LYS A 76 5.37 -14.68 10.10
CA LYS A 76 5.78 -15.77 10.99
C LYS A 76 7.16 -15.47 11.60
N ASN A 77 8.16 -15.12 10.79
CA ASN A 77 9.50 -14.78 11.28
C ASN A 77 9.49 -13.50 12.17
N VAL A 78 8.54 -12.59 11.95
CA VAL A 78 8.33 -11.43 12.82
C VAL A 78 7.80 -11.86 14.19
N VAL A 79 6.79 -12.77 14.22
CA VAL A 79 6.19 -13.27 15.48
C VAL A 79 7.22 -14.05 16.31
N GLU A 80 8.13 -14.79 15.71
CA GLU A 80 9.22 -15.45 16.43
C GLU A 80 10.09 -14.47 17.23
N LYS A 81 10.28 -13.23 16.72
CA LYS A 81 11.08 -12.17 17.35
C LYS A 81 10.28 -11.26 18.27
N ILE A 82 9.00 -10.98 17.92
CA ILE A 82 8.09 -10.10 18.67
C ILE A 82 6.69 -10.74 18.79
N PRO A 83 6.48 -11.72 19.66
CA PRO A 83 5.32 -12.63 19.70
C PRO A 83 3.94 -11.97 19.86
N HIS A 84 3.87 -10.75 20.34
CA HIS A 84 2.61 -10.05 20.63
C HIS A 84 2.11 -9.21 19.44
N LYS A 85 2.84 -9.15 18.34
CA LYS A 85 2.42 -8.33 17.18
C LYS A 85 1.37 -9.03 16.34
N LYS A 86 0.55 -8.22 15.67
CA LYS A 86 -0.62 -8.67 14.91
C LYS A 86 -0.57 -8.20 13.48
N LEU A 87 -1.07 -9.06 12.60
CA LEU A 87 -1.32 -8.80 11.18
C LEU A 87 -2.83 -8.99 10.92
N TYR A 88 -3.44 -7.99 10.33
CA TYR A 88 -4.82 -8.05 9.87
C TYR A 88 -4.88 -8.08 8.35
N LEU A 89 -5.64 -9.02 7.82
CA LEU A 89 -5.86 -9.20 6.38
C LEU A 89 -7.29 -8.78 6.05
N LEU A 90 -7.44 -7.68 5.32
CA LEU A 90 -8.72 -7.16 4.84
C LEU A 90 -8.87 -7.48 3.36
N GLY A 91 -9.84 -8.32 3.03
CA GLY A 91 -10.16 -8.73 1.67
C GLY A 91 -10.67 -10.15 1.59
N LYS A 92 -10.90 -10.59 0.37
CA LYS A 92 -11.30 -11.96 0.01
C LYS A 92 -10.53 -12.43 -1.20
N GLY A 93 -10.48 -13.74 -1.42
CA GLY A 93 -9.85 -14.33 -2.61
C GLY A 93 -9.58 -15.81 -2.48
N ASP A 94 -8.97 -16.37 -3.51
CA ASP A 94 -8.80 -17.81 -3.69
C ASP A 94 -7.84 -18.46 -2.69
N LEU A 95 -7.05 -17.68 -1.96
CA LEU A 95 -6.10 -18.19 -0.97
C LEU A 95 -6.64 -18.18 0.47
N GLU A 96 -7.93 -17.91 0.72
CA GLU A 96 -8.49 -17.88 2.09
C GLU A 96 -8.29 -19.21 2.83
N GLU A 97 -8.52 -20.33 2.16
CA GLU A 97 -8.30 -21.67 2.76
C GLU A 97 -6.81 -21.91 3.07
N TYR A 98 -5.92 -21.49 2.17
CA TYR A 98 -4.46 -21.56 2.40
C TYR A 98 -4.06 -20.74 3.62
N VAL A 99 -4.57 -19.50 3.75
CA VAL A 99 -4.27 -18.62 4.88
C VAL A 99 -4.73 -19.25 6.19
N ASN A 100 -5.96 -19.76 6.25
CA ASN A 100 -6.49 -20.44 7.45
C ASN A 100 -5.63 -21.65 7.84
N LYS A 101 -5.28 -22.49 6.87
CA LYS A 101 -4.40 -23.63 7.09
C LYS A 101 -3.03 -23.21 7.59
N PHE A 102 -2.42 -22.19 6.97
CA PHE A 102 -1.12 -21.66 7.37
C PHE A 102 -1.11 -21.16 8.82
N ILE A 103 -2.16 -20.42 9.21
CA ILE A 103 -2.33 -19.92 10.57
C ILE A 103 -2.32 -21.07 11.58
N LEU A 104 -3.11 -22.11 11.34
CA LEU A 104 -3.21 -23.27 12.24
C LEU A 104 -1.89 -24.07 12.28
N ASP A 105 -1.32 -24.39 11.13
CA ASP A 105 -0.08 -25.18 11.03
C ASP A 105 1.12 -24.50 11.72
N ASN A 106 1.10 -23.17 11.83
CA ASN A 106 2.18 -22.38 12.44
C ASN A 106 1.80 -21.74 13.79
N GLN A 107 0.66 -22.09 14.39
CA GLN A 107 0.19 -21.59 15.69
C GLN A 107 0.11 -20.05 15.75
N LEU A 108 -0.42 -19.43 14.69
CA LEU A 108 -0.53 -17.98 14.54
C LEU A 108 -1.94 -17.42 14.79
N GLU A 109 -2.84 -18.18 15.44
CA GLU A 109 -4.24 -17.83 15.67
C GLU A 109 -4.41 -16.55 16.52
N ASN A 110 -3.41 -16.23 17.33
CA ASN A 110 -3.37 -15.00 18.14
C ASN A 110 -2.66 -13.83 17.46
N ASN A 111 -2.10 -14.03 16.25
CA ASN A 111 -1.26 -13.07 15.57
C ASN A 111 -1.78 -12.65 14.18
N VAL A 112 -2.42 -13.55 13.44
CA VAL A 112 -2.92 -13.28 12.08
C VAL A 112 -4.45 -13.42 12.04
N PHE A 113 -5.12 -12.36 11.59
CA PHE A 113 -6.58 -12.27 11.58
C PHE A 113 -7.10 -11.94 10.19
N MET A 114 -7.92 -12.81 9.60
CA MET A 114 -8.66 -12.50 8.39
C MET A 114 -9.98 -11.81 8.75
N LEU A 115 -10.14 -10.55 8.36
CA LEU A 115 -11.36 -9.78 8.63
C LEU A 115 -12.38 -9.84 7.48
N GLY A 116 -12.02 -10.51 6.37
CA GLY A 116 -12.86 -10.56 5.19
C GLY A 116 -12.92 -9.20 4.47
N TYR A 117 -13.91 -9.05 3.59
CA TYR A 117 -14.15 -7.79 2.89
C TYR A 117 -14.73 -6.74 3.83
N VAL A 118 -14.11 -5.57 3.85
CA VAL A 118 -14.54 -4.40 4.60
C VAL A 118 -14.86 -3.27 3.62
N LYS A 119 -16.05 -2.68 3.74
CA LYS A 119 -16.49 -1.61 2.82
C LYS A 119 -15.69 -0.32 3.01
N ASN A 120 -15.39 0.06 4.24
CA ASN A 120 -14.58 1.22 4.58
C ASN A 120 -13.29 0.80 5.31
N PRO A 121 -12.13 0.70 4.61
CA PRO A 121 -10.88 0.28 5.23
C PRO A 121 -10.16 1.41 5.99
N TYR A 122 -10.53 2.67 5.79
CA TYR A 122 -9.77 3.83 6.29
C TYR A 122 -9.66 3.92 7.81
N PRO A 123 -10.69 3.56 8.63
CA PRO A 123 -10.53 3.51 10.08
C PRO A 123 -9.47 2.51 10.54
N TYR A 124 -9.31 1.41 9.81
CA TYR A 124 -8.28 0.39 10.09
C TYR A 124 -6.90 0.89 9.70
N ILE A 125 -6.74 1.50 8.52
CA ILE A 125 -5.48 2.14 8.11
C ILE A 125 -5.04 3.16 9.16
N LYS A 126 -5.96 4.05 9.55
CA LYS A 126 -5.67 5.14 10.50
C LYS A 126 -5.18 4.64 11.87
N LYS A 127 -5.64 3.48 12.32
CA LYS A 127 -5.26 2.89 13.61
C LYS A 127 -4.03 1.98 13.52
N SER A 128 -3.72 1.45 12.33
CA SER A 128 -2.56 0.56 12.13
C SER A 128 -1.23 1.31 12.27
N SER A 129 -0.14 0.55 12.38
CA SER A 129 1.21 1.10 12.32
C SER A 129 1.68 1.31 10.89
N TYR A 130 1.55 0.27 10.07
CA TYR A 130 1.94 0.27 8.66
C TYR A 130 0.94 -0.53 7.82
N VAL A 131 0.75 -0.07 6.59
CA VAL A 131 0.15 -0.88 5.53
C VAL A 131 1.26 -1.71 4.88
N ILE A 132 1.03 -3.01 4.69
CA ILE A 132 1.99 -3.90 4.04
C ILE A 132 1.41 -4.46 2.74
N LEU A 133 2.18 -4.38 1.64
CA LEU A 133 1.79 -4.84 0.32
C LEU A 133 3.00 -5.47 -0.39
N LEU A 134 3.04 -6.79 -0.46
CA LEU A 134 4.16 -7.54 -1.03
C LEU A 134 3.82 -8.16 -2.39
N SER A 135 3.05 -7.44 -3.19
CA SER A 135 2.61 -7.86 -4.52
C SER A 135 3.78 -8.16 -5.46
N GLU A 136 3.56 -9.07 -6.40
CA GLU A 136 4.49 -9.39 -7.48
C GLU A 136 4.38 -8.37 -8.63
N ALA A 137 3.18 -7.80 -8.83
CA ALA A 137 2.92 -6.79 -9.85
C ALA A 137 1.79 -5.84 -9.42
N GLU A 138 1.97 -4.56 -9.70
CA GLU A 138 0.97 -3.50 -9.55
C GLU A 138 1.10 -2.49 -10.70
N GLY A 139 -0.02 -1.89 -11.09
CA GLY A 139 0.03 -0.72 -11.96
C GLY A 139 0.39 0.53 -11.15
N PHE A 140 -0.46 0.84 -10.17
CA PHE A 140 -0.23 1.88 -9.15
C PHE A 140 -0.97 1.48 -7.86
N PRO A 141 -0.27 1.29 -6.73
CA PRO A 141 -0.88 0.70 -5.54
C PRO A 141 -1.71 1.73 -4.76
N THR A 142 -3.01 1.79 -5.03
CA THR A 142 -3.98 2.72 -4.44
C THR A 142 -3.94 2.73 -2.90
N VAL A 143 -3.89 1.55 -2.29
CA VAL A 143 -3.88 1.43 -0.83
C VAL A 143 -2.68 2.11 -0.16
N LEU A 144 -1.54 2.20 -0.86
CA LEU A 144 -0.36 2.90 -0.33
C LEU A 144 -0.55 4.43 -0.40
N VAL A 145 -1.22 4.95 -1.43
CA VAL A 145 -1.62 6.37 -1.49
C VAL A 145 -2.56 6.70 -0.35
N GLU A 146 -3.57 5.87 -0.12
CA GLU A 146 -4.54 6.01 0.97
C GLU A 146 -3.86 5.96 2.35
N SER A 147 -2.87 5.09 2.51
CA SER A 147 -2.05 5.02 3.72
C SER A 147 -1.34 6.34 3.99
N LEU A 148 -0.62 6.86 2.99
CA LEU A 148 0.10 8.12 3.10
C LEU A 148 -0.83 9.31 3.36
N ALA A 149 -2.00 9.35 2.72
CA ALA A 149 -3.01 10.39 2.95
C ALA A 149 -3.50 10.41 4.41
N LEU A 150 -3.58 9.25 5.03
CA LEU A 150 -3.92 9.10 6.46
C LEU A 150 -2.70 9.27 7.40
N GLY A 151 -1.55 9.65 6.86
CA GLY A 151 -0.32 9.86 7.62
C GLY A 151 0.31 8.57 8.13
N LYS A 152 0.07 7.44 7.44
CA LYS A 152 0.64 6.14 7.76
C LYS A 152 1.66 5.74 6.72
N GLY A 153 2.76 5.15 7.19
CA GLY A 153 3.75 4.57 6.31
C GLY A 153 3.34 3.23 5.73
N PHE A 154 4.14 2.77 4.78
CA PHE A 154 3.92 1.47 4.17
C PHE A 154 5.20 0.63 4.09
N ILE A 155 5.03 -0.67 3.90
CA ILE A 155 6.08 -1.64 3.62
C ILE A 155 5.68 -2.37 2.34
N SER A 156 6.55 -2.35 1.33
CA SER A 156 6.19 -2.88 0.01
C SER A 156 7.38 -3.46 -0.75
N THR A 157 7.06 -4.29 -1.73
CA THR A 157 7.96 -4.67 -2.82
C THR A 157 8.10 -3.53 -3.84
N PRO A 158 9.20 -3.49 -4.64
CA PRO A 158 9.44 -2.45 -5.64
C PRO A 158 8.62 -2.69 -6.93
N VAL A 159 7.27 -2.65 -6.83
CA VAL A 159 6.35 -2.94 -7.95
C VAL A 159 5.55 -1.70 -8.36
N GLY A 160 5.23 -1.60 -9.65
CA GLY A 160 4.44 -0.50 -10.21
C GLY A 160 4.97 0.87 -9.80
N GLY A 161 4.08 1.76 -9.38
CA GLY A 161 4.39 3.10 -8.89
C GLY A 161 4.87 3.18 -7.44
N THR A 162 5.27 2.06 -6.80
CA THR A 162 5.71 2.06 -5.40
C THR A 162 6.90 3.00 -5.15
N ASN A 163 7.87 3.02 -6.08
CA ASN A 163 9.05 3.89 -5.96
C ASN A 163 8.69 5.38 -6.00
N GLU A 164 7.59 5.74 -6.66
CA GLU A 164 7.08 7.11 -6.74
C GLU A 164 6.43 7.56 -5.42
N LEU A 165 5.96 6.59 -4.61
CA LEU A 165 5.43 6.78 -3.26
C LEU A 165 6.53 6.74 -2.19
N TYR A 166 7.67 6.12 -2.52
CA TYR A 166 8.80 5.99 -1.62
C TYR A 166 9.60 7.29 -1.55
N ASN A 167 9.68 7.89 -0.38
CA ASN A 167 10.45 9.12 -0.15
C ASN A 167 11.60 8.84 0.82
N SER A 168 12.64 8.16 0.32
CA SER A 168 13.90 7.91 1.06
C SER A 168 13.67 7.44 2.51
N GLN A 169 12.83 6.42 2.69
CA GLN A 169 12.40 5.85 3.99
C GLN A 169 11.54 6.77 4.90
N LYS A 170 11.23 7.98 4.47
CA LYS A 170 10.40 8.90 5.27
C LYS A 170 8.91 8.58 5.24
N CYS A 171 8.45 7.91 4.18
CA CYS A 171 7.04 7.56 3.97
C CYS A 171 6.81 6.05 3.88
N GLY A 172 7.84 5.24 3.67
CA GLY A 172 7.71 3.80 3.56
C GLY A 172 9.04 3.08 3.54
N PHE A 173 8.98 1.76 3.53
CA PHE A 173 10.10 0.88 3.30
C PHE A 173 9.84 0.01 2.07
N VAL A 174 10.80 -0.03 1.15
CA VAL A 174 10.68 -0.78 -0.11
C VAL A 174 11.89 -1.69 -0.25
N SER A 175 11.65 -3.00 -0.32
CA SER A 175 12.68 -4.01 -0.57
C SER A 175 12.06 -5.25 -1.24
N ASP A 176 12.85 -5.95 -2.02
CA ASP A 176 12.51 -7.29 -2.55
C ASP A 176 13.17 -8.42 -1.73
N ASN A 177 13.90 -8.09 -0.69
CA ASN A 177 14.55 -9.04 0.19
C ASN A 177 13.69 -9.31 1.44
N ASN A 178 13.30 -10.56 1.65
CA ASN A 178 12.45 -10.97 2.77
C ASN A 178 13.08 -10.73 4.14
N GLU A 179 14.38 -10.91 4.25
CA GLU A 179 15.12 -10.71 5.51
C GLU A 179 15.16 -9.22 5.87
N GLU A 180 15.42 -8.34 4.90
CA GLU A 180 15.38 -6.89 5.11
C GLU A 180 13.99 -6.42 5.53
N ILE A 181 12.93 -6.93 4.89
CA ILE A 181 11.54 -6.62 5.26
C ILE A 181 11.27 -7.09 6.69
N THR A 182 11.63 -8.33 7.03
CA THR A 182 11.46 -8.87 8.39
C THR A 182 12.18 -8.02 9.42
N ASN A 183 13.44 -7.70 9.19
CA ASN A 183 14.26 -6.93 10.12
C ASN A 183 13.73 -5.50 10.29
N TYR A 184 13.29 -4.84 9.21
CA TYR A 184 12.66 -3.53 9.29
C TYR A 184 11.37 -3.56 10.12
N ILE A 185 10.50 -4.56 9.90
CA ILE A 185 9.26 -4.72 10.69
C ILE A 185 9.58 -4.89 12.17
N VAL A 186 10.51 -5.77 12.49
CA VAL A 186 10.92 -6.05 13.88
C VAL A 186 11.49 -4.80 14.52
N GLU A 187 12.40 -4.10 13.85
CA GLU A 187 13.00 -2.87 14.37
C GLU A 187 11.95 -1.80 14.64
N GLU A 188 11.09 -1.51 13.65
CA GLU A 188 10.10 -0.44 13.76
C GLU A 188 8.99 -0.75 14.77
N LEU A 189 8.48 -1.99 14.80
CA LEU A 189 7.44 -2.37 15.74
C LEU A 189 7.94 -2.63 17.17
N SER A 190 9.25 -2.73 17.37
CA SER A 190 9.86 -2.77 18.71
C SER A 190 10.03 -1.37 19.32
N LYS A 191 10.02 -0.32 18.50
CA LYS A 191 10.12 1.07 18.98
C LYS A 191 8.77 1.57 19.50
N ASN A 192 8.81 2.49 20.45
CA ASN A 192 7.63 3.30 20.78
C ASN A 192 7.19 4.09 19.54
N LYS A 193 5.89 4.32 19.41
CA LYS A 193 5.30 4.99 18.21
C LYS A 193 5.98 6.33 17.90
N GLU A 194 6.37 7.09 18.91
CA GLU A 194 7.02 8.41 18.80
C GLU A 194 8.42 8.33 18.17
N ASN A 195 9.10 7.20 18.34
CA ASN A 195 10.48 6.97 17.88
C ASN A 195 10.58 6.31 16.50
N ARG A 196 9.44 6.01 15.85
CA ARG A 196 9.43 5.43 14.53
C ARG A 196 9.89 6.44 13.47
N ILE A 197 10.52 5.91 12.43
CA ILE A 197 11.12 6.73 11.35
C ILE A 197 10.05 7.52 10.62
N ILE A 198 8.90 6.89 10.34
CA ILE A 198 7.86 7.49 9.50
C ILE A 198 7.04 8.51 10.28
N LYS A 199 7.03 9.74 9.81
CA LYS A 199 6.29 10.85 10.40
C LYS A 199 5.06 11.19 9.55
N SER A 200 3.92 11.33 10.23
CA SER A 200 2.62 11.52 9.58
C SER A 200 2.54 12.76 8.69
N GLU A 201 3.16 13.87 9.08
CA GLU A 201 3.18 15.10 8.30
C GLU A 201 3.91 14.89 6.96
N VAL A 202 5.08 14.26 7.00
CA VAL A 202 5.88 13.98 5.80
C VAL A 202 5.13 13.09 4.81
N CYS A 203 4.38 12.10 5.31
CA CYS A 203 3.56 11.25 4.46
C CYS A 203 2.47 12.04 3.73
N ARG A 204 1.75 12.91 4.46
CA ARG A 204 0.67 13.73 3.87
C ARG A 204 1.19 14.74 2.86
N GLU A 205 2.31 15.39 3.15
CA GLU A 205 2.95 16.33 2.21
C GLU A 205 3.39 15.62 0.94
N HIS A 206 4.01 14.45 1.08
CA HIS A 206 4.51 13.70 -0.07
C HIS A 206 3.39 13.22 -1.01
N VAL A 207 2.24 12.83 -0.46
CA VAL A 207 1.12 12.29 -1.24
C VAL A 207 0.30 13.36 -1.98
N ASP A 208 0.46 14.64 -1.65
CA ASP A 208 -0.35 15.74 -2.21
C ASP A 208 -0.29 15.81 -3.75
N LYS A 209 0.80 15.37 -4.37
CA LYS A 209 0.93 15.28 -5.85
C LYS A 209 -0.10 14.36 -6.50
N PHE A 210 -0.73 13.47 -5.75
CA PHE A 210 -1.78 12.54 -6.20
C PHE A 210 -3.19 13.02 -5.84
N SER A 211 -3.39 14.30 -5.53
CA SER A 211 -4.72 14.84 -5.24
C SER A 211 -5.58 14.88 -6.49
N LEU A 212 -6.90 14.76 -6.29
CA LEU A 212 -7.91 14.85 -7.36
C LEU A 212 -7.80 16.17 -8.14
N ASP A 213 -7.55 17.27 -7.44
CA ASP A 213 -7.40 18.60 -8.06
C ASP A 213 -6.22 18.64 -9.04
N LYS A 214 -5.10 18.01 -8.69
CA LYS A 214 -3.91 17.94 -9.57
C LYS A 214 -4.16 17.06 -10.80
N GLN A 215 -4.87 15.92 -10.64
CA GLN A 215 -5.29 15.12 -11.78
C GLN A 215 -6.18 15.92 -12.73
N VAL A 216 -7.21 16.57 -12.19
CA VAL A 216 -8.15 17.40 -12.98
C VAL A 216 -7.43 18.54 -13.70
N ALA A 217 -6.50 19.23 -13.03
CA ALA A 217 -5.70 20.27 -13.65
C ALA A 217 -4.85 19.74 -14.84
N SER A 218 -4.21 18.60 -14.66
CA SER A 218 -3.40 17.95 -15.70
C SER A 218 -4.24 17.54 -16.90
N ILE A 219 -5.40 16.91 -16.68
CA ILE A 219 -6.33 16.51 -17.75
C ILE A 219 -6.86 17.74 -18.50
N LYS A 220 -7.26 18.81 -17.78
CA LYS A 220 -7.74 20.06 -18.42
C LYS A 220 -6.65 20.70 -19.28
N LYS A 221 -5.38 20.62 -18.88
CA LYS A 221 -4.26 21.11 -19.70
C LYS A 221 -4.14 20.31 -21.00
N ILE A 222 -4.15 18.97 -20.91
CA ILE A 222 -4.08 18.09 -22.08
C ILE A 222 -5.21 18.36 -23.07
N ILE A 223 -6.44 18.49 -22.57
CA ILE A 223 -7.62 18.76 -23.42
C ILE A 223 -7.49 20.09 -24.18
N LYS A 224 -6.89 21.12 -23.58
CA LYS A 224 -6.67 22.42 -24.23
C LYS A 224 -5.60 22.37 -25.34
N GLU A 225 -4.73 21.37 -25.31
CA GLU A 225 -3.64 21.15 -26.27
C GLU A 225 -4.06 20.24 -27.44
N LEU A 226 -5.28 19.65 -27.41
CA LEU A 226 -5.85 18.82 -28.48
C LEU A 226 -6.54 19.64 -29.54
#